data_aac6ed0626e71e9b7299ae5abf0f1457
#
_entry.id   aac6ed0626e71e9b7299ae5abf0f1457
#
_cell.length_a   1.000
_cell.length_b   1.000
_cell.length_c   1.000
_cell.angle_alpha   90.00
_cell.angle_beta   90.00
_cell.angle_gamma   90.00
#
_symmetry.space_group_name_H-M   'P 1'
#
loop_
_entity.id
_entity.type
_entity.pdbx_description
1 polymer ?
#
loop_
_entity_poly.entity_id
_entity_poly.type
_entity_poly.pdbx_seq_one_letter_code
_entity_poly.pdbx_strand_id
1 'polypeptide(L)'
;MSIFTKAFNKLGRYDDLAARFPGGPEPQGARWERRCVQFGRSMRYDWCVTIIVAQDGLWLQARPPAQGTQAAIFVPWAEIREARPARLYWRRAVTLTCGAPAAGAITVWQPVWVVAGPLWQAAWRGAR
;
A
#
# COMPACT_ATOMS: atom_id res chain seq x y z
N MET A 1 -11.55 26.20 -5.44
CA MET A 1 -11.48 24.80 -4.99
C MET A 1 -11.65 24.75 -3.48
N SER A 2 -12.45 23.87 -2.99
CA SER A 2 -12.78 23.81 -1.58
C SER A 2 -11.65 23.18 -0.76
N ILE A 3 -11.61 23.51 0.52
CA ILE A 3 -10.72 22.95 1.50
C ILE A 3 -10.89 21.42 1.55
N PHE A 4 -12.09 20.94 1.31
CA PHE A 4 -12.41 19.51 1.26
C PHE A 4 -11.62 18.78 0.18
N THR A 5 -11.49 19.36 -1.01
CA THR A 5 -10.75 18.71 -2.09
C THR A 5 -9.27 18.59 -1.73
N LYS A 6 -8.69 19.60 -1.10
CA LYS A 6 -7.30 19.54 -0.65
C LYS A 6 -7.09 18.50 0.44
N ALA A 7 -7.97 18.47 1.44
CA ALA A 7 -7.90 17.50 2.52
C ALA A 7 -8.09 16.07 1.98
N PHE A 8 -9.03 15.91 1.05
CA PHE A 8 -9.31 14.61 0.44
C PHE A 8 -8.16 14.13 -0.44
N ASN A 9 -7.49 15.05 -1.15
CA ASN A 9 -6.33 14.70 -1.96
C ASN A 9 -5.12 14.34 -1.11
N LYS A 10 -5.02 14.88 0.11
CA LYS A 10 -3.99 14.51 1.07
C LYS A 10 -4.23 13.12 1.65
N LEU A 11 -5.50 12.76 1.88
CA LEU A 11 -5.86 11.44 2.39
C LEU A 11 -5.60 10.41 1.29
N GLY A 12 -4.66 9.56 1.50
CA GLY A 12 -4.30 8.53 0.53
C GLY A 12 -2.89 8.67 0.02
N ARG A 13 -2.22 9.74 0.37
CA ARG A 13 -0.81 9.93 0.03
C ARG A 13 0.07 9.05 0.88
N TYR A 14 1.29 8.87 0.41
CA TYR A 14 2.30 8.08 1.10
C TYR A 14 2.49 8.54 2.56
N ASP A 15 2.63 9.85 2.77
CA ASP A 15 2.90 10.41 4.10
C ASP A 15 1.77 10.13 5.08
N ASP A 16 0.53 10.19 4.63
CA ASP A 16 -0.63 9.92 5.47
C ASP A 16 -0.67 8.45 5.88
N LEU A 17 -0.36 7.57 4.95
CA LEU A 17 -0.29 6.14 5.24
C LEU A 17 0.88 5.81 6.19
N ALA A 18 2.04 6.43 5.98
CA ALA A 18 3.19 6.22 6.83
C ALA A 18 2.93 6.71 8.26
N ALA A 19 2.18 7.80 8.41
CA ALA A 19 1.80 8.32 9.72
C ALA A 19 0.82 7.40 10.44
N ARG A 20 -0.15 6.85 9.71
CA ARG A 20 -1.17 5.97 10.28
C ARG A 20 -0.63 4.56 10.51
N PHE A 21 0.22 4.08 9.61
CA PHE A 21 0.76 2.73 9.62
C PHE A 21 2.29 2.76 9.53
N PRO A 22 2.98 3.17 10.61
CA PRO A 22 4.45 3.21 10.58
C PRO A 22 5.03 1.82 10.43
N GLY A 23 5.96 1.67 9.48
CA GLY A 23 6.43 0.37 9.04
C GLY A 23 7.53 -0.25 9.87
N GLY A 24 8.36 0.58 10.48
CA GLY A 24 9.52 0.07 11.20
C GLY A 24 10.50 -0.68 10.28
N PRO A 25 11.32 -1.57 10.85
CA PRO A 25 12.32 -2.30 10.08
C PRO A 25 11.68 -3.31 9.13
N GLU A 26 12.44 -3.73 8.13
CA GLU A 26 11.97 -4.70 7.14
C GLU A 26 11.60 -6.02 7.79
N PRO A 27 10.38 -6.53 7.54
CA PRO A 27 10.01 -7.85 7.98
C PRO A 27 10.56 -8.92 7.04
N GLN A 28 10.39 -10.18 7.41
CA GLN A 28 10.66 -11.28 6.50
C GLN A 28 9.41 -11.59 5.67
N GLY A 29 9.61 -11.99 4.42
CA GLY A 29 8.53 -12.32 3.53
C GLY A 29 8.95 -12.25 2.08
N ALA A 30 7.98 -12.46 1.19
CA ALA A 30 8.21 -12.34 -0.24
C ALA A 30 8.50 -10.88 -0.59
N ARG A 31 9.55 -10.66 -1.36
CA ARG A 31 10.12 -9.33 -1.60
C ARG A 31 10.13 -8.98 -3.07
N TRP A 32 9.70 -7.77 -3.37
CA TRP A 32 9.84 -7.15 -4.68
C TRP A 32 10.58 -5.82 -4.52
N GLU A 33 11.58 -5.59 -5.34
CA GLU A 33 12.30 -4.33 -5.31
C GLU A 33 12.06 -3.54 -6.58
N ARG A 34 12.17 -2.22 -6.47
CA ARG A 34 12.05 -1.28 -7.59
C ARG A 34 10.74 -1.48 -8.35
N ARG A 35 9.64 -1.46 -7.62
CA ARG A 35 8.31 -1.60 -8.22
C ARG A 35 7.61 -0.26 -8.29
N CYS A 36 6.64 -0.17 -9.20
CA CYS A 36 5.74 0.96 -9.29
C CYS A 36 4.58 0.72 -8.35
N VAL A 37 4.23 1.73 -7.56
CA VAL A 37 3.09 1.67 -6.64
C VAL A 37 2.38 3.01 -6.70
N GLN A 38 1.05 2.98 -6.73
CA GLN A 38 0.24 4.18 -6.66
C GLN A 38 -0.33 4.34 -5.25
N PHE A 39 -0.20 5.54 -4.71
CA PHE A 39 -0.76 5.89 -3.42
C PHE A 39 -1.85 6.93 -3.65
N GLY A 40 -3.08 6.60 -3.21
CA GLY A 40 -4.23 7.43 -3.48
C GLY A 40 -4.64 7.37 -4.94
N ARG A 41 -5.14 8.49 -5.46
CA ARG A 41 -5.68 8.55 -6.82
C ARG A 41 -4.63 8.87 -7.88
N SER A 42 -3.58 9.59 -7.51
CA SER A 42 -2.67 10.15 -8.52
C SER A 42 -1.20 10.10 -8.16
N MET A 43 -0.87 9.80 -6.91
CA MET A 43 0.53 9.77 -6.48
C MET A 43 1.16 8.44 -6.87
N ARG A 44 2.02 8.44 -7.88
CA ARG A 44 2.72 7.25 -8.33
C ARG A 44 4.20 7.35 -8.00
N TYR A 45 4.72 6.28 -7.47
CA TYR A 45 6.15 6.13 -7.22
C TYR A 45 6.63 5.06 -8.19
N ASP A 46 7.45 5.47 -9.16
CA ASP A 46 7.82 4.62 -10.29
C ASP A 46 9.20 3.99 -10.06
N TRP A 47 9.21 2.67 -10.05
CA TRP A 47 10.44 1.86 -9.99
C TRP A 47 11.31 2.14 -8.76
N CYS A 48 10.72 2.56 -7.66
CA CYS A 48 11.46 2.95 -6.47
C CYS A 48 10.86 2.43 -5.16
N VAL A 49 9.89 1.53 -5.22
CA VAL A 49 9.25 1.02 -4.01
C VAL A 49 9.67 -0.42 -3.76
N THR A 50 10.14 -0.70 -2.55
CA THR A 50 10.34 -2.05 -2.06
C THR A 50 9.05 -2.51 -1.40
N ILE A 51 8.59 -3.71 -1.75
CA ILE A 51 7.36 -4.30 -1.23
C ILE A 51 7.71 -5.63 -0.58
N ILE A 52 7.25 -5.85 0.64
CA ILE A 52 7.41 -7.14 1.31
C ILE A 52 6.04 -7.61 1.78
N VAL A 53 5.66 -8.81 1.37
CA VAL A 53 4.45 -9.47 1.82
C VAL A 53 4.85 -10.35 3.00
N ALA A 54 4.58 -9.85 4.21
CA ALA A 54 4.91 -10.54 5.44
C ALA A 54 3.71 -11.37 5.92
N GLN A 55 3.95 -12.20 6.91
CA GLN A 55 2.91 -13.07 7.47
C GLN A 55 1.72 -12.26 8.01
N ASP A 56 1.99 -11.10 8.61
CA ASP A 56 1.00 -10.32 9.34
C ASP A 56 0.62 -9.01 8.66
N GLY A 57 1.20 -8.69 7.52
CA GLY A 57 0.86 -7.46 6.82
C GLY A 57 1.71 -7.17 5.60
N LEU A 58 1.40 -6.03 4.99
CA LEU A 58 2.07 -5.54 3.79
C LEU A 58 3.01 -4.40 4.18
N TRP A 59 4.29 -4.56 3.87
CA TRP A 59 5.33 -3.56 4.15
C TRP A 59 5.79 -2.92 2.84
N LEU A 60 5.89 -1.58 2.83
CA LEU A 60 6.32 -0.83 1.66
C LEU A 60 7.26 0.29 2.09
N GLN A 61 8.23 0.58 1.25
CA GLN A 61 9.12 1.72 1.46
C GLN A 61 9.59 2.29 0.13
N ALA A 62 9.34 3.57 -0.08
CA ALA A 62 9.87 4.29 -1.23
C ALA A 62 11.34 4.64 -0.97
N ARG A 63 12.18 4.40 -1.95
CA ARG A 63 13.63 4.56 -1.90
C ARG A 63 14.11 5.41 -3.06
N PRO A 64 15.38 5.84 -3.07
CA PRO A 64 15.90 6.54 -4.24
C PRO A 64 15.64 5.75 -5.53
N PRO A 65 15.29 6.43 -6.66
CA PRO A 65 15.45 7.86 -6.92
C PRO A 65 14.32 8.77 -6.43
N ALA A 66 13.36 8.29 -5.64
CA ALA A 66 12.45 9.18 -4.93
C ALA A 66 13.26 10.17 -4.07
N GLN A 67 12.59 11.13 -3.43
CA GLN A 67 13.27 12.15 -2.62
C GLN A 67 13.89 11.53 -1.36
N GLY A 68 14.97 10.78 -1.54
CA GLY A 68 15.59 10.03 -0.46
C GLY A 68 14.78 8.82 -0.04
N THR A 69 15.25 8.11 0.98
CA THR A 69 14.51 7.00 1.56
C THR A 69 13.39 7.53 2.45
N GLN A 70 12.16 7.15 2.16
CA GLN A 70 10.99 7.57 2.90
C GLN A 70 10.77 6.67 4.11
N ALA A 71 9.94 7.14 5.06
CA ALA A 71 9.51 6.30 6.17
C ALA A 71 8.73 5.08 5.63
N ALA A 72 8.94 3.92 6.25
CA ALA A 72 8.26 2.71 5.80
C ALA A 72 6.79 2.71 6.23
N ILE A 73 5.99 1.94 5.49
CA ILE A 73 4.57 1.73 5.76
C ILE A 73 4.38 0.24 6.05
N PHE A 74 3.65 -0.09 7.11
CA PHE A 74 3.23 -1.46 7.37
C PHE A 74 1.74 -1.50 7.64
N VAL A 75 1.00 -2.15 6.76
CA VAL A 75 -0.46 -2.28 6.89
C VAL A 75 -0.78 -3.71 7.29
N PRO A 76 -1.24 -3.94 8.53
CA PRO A 76 -1.72 -5.27 8.92
C PRO A 76 -2.85 -5.73 8.00
N TRP A 77 -2.93 -7.03 7.72
CA TRP A 77 -3.96 -7.54 6.79
C TRP A 77 -5.38 -7.17 7.22
N ALA A 78 -5.65 -7.15 8.51
CA ALA A 78 -6.98 -6.79 9.02
C ALA A 78 -7.33 -5.33 8.75
N GLU A 79 -6.35 -4.46 8.50
CA GLU A 79 -6.55 -3.05 8.21
C GLU A 79 -6.77 -2.78 6.71
N ILE A 80 -6.58 -3.77 5.86
CA ILE A 80 -6.94 -3.68 4.46
C ILE A 80 -8.42 -4.04 4.36
N ARG A 81 -9.25 -3.01 4.17
CA ARG A 81 -10.71 -3.15 4.24
C ARG A 81 -11.33 -3.60 2.95
N GLU A 82 -10.65 -3.33 1.84
CA GLU A 82 -11.20 -3.62 0.53
C GLU A 82 -10.08 -3.85 -0.46
N ALA A 83 -10.30 -4.75 -1.40
CA ALA A 83 -9.39 -5.03 -2.50
C ALA A 83 -10.20 -5.02 -3.78
N ARG A 84 -9.88 -4.13 -4.71
CA ARG A 84 -10.60 -3.98 -5.99
C ARG A 84 -9.67 -4.16 -7.16
N PRO A 85 -10.11 -4.81 -8.23
CA PRO A 85 -9.36 -4.84 -9.47
C PRO A 85 -9.10 -3.42 -9.98
N ALA A 86 -7.91 -3.21 -10.50
CA ALA A 86 -7.49 -1.93 -11.02
C ALA A 86 -6.48 -2.14 -12.14
N ARG A 87 -5.95 -1.06 -12.67
CA ARG A 87 -4.86 -1.08 -13.64
C ARG A 87 -3.81 -0.06 -13.26
N LEU A 88 -2.57 -0.43 -13.45
CA LEU A 88 -1.43 0.44 -13.24
C LEU A 88 -0.50 0.25 -14.44
N TYR A 89 -0.34 1.27 -15.26
CA TYR A 89 0.41 1.19 -16.52
C TYR A 89 -0.05 0.01 -17.40
N TRP A 90 -1.38 -0.05 -17.65
CA TRP A 90 -2.03 -1.09 -18.47
C TRP A 90 -1.93 -2.51 -17.93
N ARG A 91 -1.19 -2.73 -16.87
CA ARG A 91 -1.08 -4.04 -16.23
C ARG A 91 -2.17 -4.21 -15.20
N ARG A 92 -2.60 -5.44 -15.01
CA ARG A 92 -3.56 -5.77 -13.96
C ARG A 92 -2.96 -5.44 -12.61
N ALA A 93 -3.76 -4.80 -11.80
CA ALA A 93 -3.38 -4.33 -10.47
C ALA A 93 -4.55 -4.51 -9.51
N VAL A 94 -4.30 -4.24 -8.23
CA VAL A 94 -5.31 -4.28 -7.20
C VAL A 94 -5.14 -3.04 -6.34
N THR A 95 -6.26 -2.35 -6.08
CA THR A 95 -6.28 -1.21 -5.17
C THR A 95 -6.78 -1.66 -3.82
N LEU A 96 -5.96 -1.42 -2.81
CA LEU A 96 -6.22 -1.81 -1.42
C LEU A 96 -6.60 -0.58 -0.63
N THR A 97 -7.80 -0.58 -0.06
CA THR A 97 -8.25 0.49 0.84
C THR A 97 -7.84 0.15 2.26
N CYS A 98 -7.10 1.06 2.89
CA CYS A 98 -6.47 0.82 4.19
C CYS A 98 -7.07 1.69 5.27
N GLY A 99 -7.41 1.08 6.40
CA GLY A 99 -7.89 1.77 7.59
C GLY A 99 -9.40 1.94 7.66
N ALA A 100 -9.90 2.16 8.87
CA ALA A 100 -11.31 2.50 9.14
C ALA A 100 -11.35 3.56 10.24
N PRO A 101 -11.64 4.83 9.91
CA PRO A 101 -11.91 5.35 8.56
C PRO A 101 -10.69 5.23 7.66
N ALA A 102 -10.93 5.26 6.35
CA ALA A 102 -9.87 5.05 5.38
C ALA A 102 -8.75 6.08 5.53
N ALA A 103 -7.52 5.59 5.68
CA ALA A 103 -6.33 6.44 5.74
C ALA A 103 -5.75 6.67 4.34
N GLY A 104 -6.05 5.76 3.42
CA GLY A 104 -5.58 5.87 2.05
C GLY A 104 -5.78 4.59 1.27
N ALA A 105 -5.27 4.60 0.04
CA ALA A 105 -5.33 3.46 -0.85
C ALA A 105 -3.96 3.19 -1.46
N ILE A 106 -3.66 1.92 -1.68
CA ILE A 106 -2.40 1.46 -2.29
C ILE A 106 -2.76 0.60 -3.48
N THR A 107 -2.23 0.91 -4.66
CA THR A 107 -2.41 0.10 -5.86
C THR A 107 -1.10 -0.60 -6.18
N VAL A 108 -1.14 -1.92 -6.20
CA VAL A 108 0.01 -2.77 -6.52
C VAL A 108 -0.31 -3.67 -7.70
N TRP A 109 0.72 -4.08 -8.43
CA TRP A 109 0.54 -5.00 -9.55
C TRP A 109 0.09 -6.38 -9.10
N GLN A 110 -0.62 -7.07 -9.98
CA GLN A 110 -1.22 -8.39 -9.72
C GLN A 110 -0.24 -9.42 -9.10
N PRO A 111 1.01 -9.54 -9.54
CA PRO A 111 1.94 -10.52 -8.96
C PRO A 111 2.11 -10.38 -7.45
N VAL A 112 2.08 -9.17 -6.93
CA VAL A 112 2.15 -8.93 -5.48
C VAL A 112 0.89 -9.45 -4.81
N TRP A 113 -0.27 -9.17 -5.40
CA TRP A 113 -1.55 -9.57 -4.83
C TRP A 113 -1.78 -11.08 -4.88
N VAL A 114 -1.23 -11.76 -5.87
CA VAL A 114 -1.31 -13.24 -5.92
C VAL A 114 -0.72 -13.85 -4.66
N VAL A 115 0.33 -13.27 -4.10
CA VAL A 115 0.95 -13.74 -2.86
C VAL A 115 0.22 -13.19 -1.63
N ALA A 116 -0.17 -11.93 -1.65
CA ALA A 116 -0.79 -11.25 -0.51
C ALA A 116 -2.24 -11.66 -0.27
N GLY A 117 -3.00 -11.89 -1.32
CA GLY A 117 -4.43 -12.14 -1.23
C GLY A 117 -4.82 -13.27 -0.29
N PRO A 118 -4.20 -14.46 -0.38
CA PRO A 118 -4.51 -15.54 0.56
C PRO A 118 -4.25 -15.19 2.02
N LEU A 119 -3.20 -14.44 2.30
CA LEU A 119 -2.90 -13.99 3.67
C LEU A 119 -3.95 -13.00 4.16
N TRP A 120 -4.37 -12.09 3.30
CA TRP A 120 -5.43 -11.15 3.62
C TRP A 120 -6.75 -11.87 3.90
N GLN A 121 -7.12 -12.81 3.05
CA GLN A 121 -8.34 -13.59 3.26
C GLN A 121 -8.30 -14.39 4.57
N ALA A 122 -7.15 -14.99 4.87
CA ALA A 122 -6.98 -15.75 6.11
C ALA A 122 -7.13 -14.86 7.34
N ALA A 123 -6.58 -13.65 7.31
CA ALA A 123 -6.71 -12.69 8.41
C ALA A 123 -8.17 -12.30 8.63
N TRP A 124 -8.92 -12.05 7.56
CA TRP A 124 -10.33 -11.71 7.66
C TRP A 124 -11.19 -12.86 8.18
N ARG A 125 -10.89 -14.09 7.79
CA ARG A 125 -11.59 -15.27 8.34
C ARG A 125 -11.30 -15.46 9.82
N GLY A 126 -10.06 -15.25 10.23
CA GLY A 126 -9.67 -15.35 11.63
C GLY A 126 -10.28 -14.28 12.52
N ALA A 127 -10.63 -13.12 11.96
CA ALA A 127 -11.22 -11.99 12.69
C ALA A 127 -12.72 -12.17 12.97
N ARG A 128 -13.36 -13.17 12.40
CA ARG A 128 -14.79 -13.43 12.57
C ARG A 128 -15.09 -14.32 13.77
#